data_63ec28638210d2165815a45bb81badc6
#
_entry.id   63ec28638210d2165815a45bb81badc6
#
_cell.length_a   1.000
_cell.length_b   1.000
_cell.length_c   1.000
_cell.angle_alpha   90.00
_cell.angle_beta   90.00
_cell.angle_gamma   90.00
#
_symmetry.space_group_name_H-M   'P 1'
#
loop_
_entity.id
_entity.type
_entity.pdbx_description
1 polymer ?
#
loop_
_entity_poly.entity_id
_entity_poly.type
_entity_poly.pdbx_seq_one_letter_code
_entity_poly.pdbx_strand_id
1 'polypeptide(L)'
;MPIDERAVDEGQSSLEDFISTATEPSSEGPEVEQRKSSKSNPKPVSNSSEDESNNEEEADEPSEDDVTKSEVGTRELPEELPPSFLLSVDYSGPHNKAMARLYRPDTKEVYFWLDNTGHKPYFYTDWPPQAVQATASKHRGYIGTESVDLLDLLRDQQVKMTKVLGDNPLAIGGRSDSIRTLMVDKATKISHAWEAAIRYQLCYTYDTKLVPGLMYKIEKGDLLPVPPSVDSATLKEFKKAIQDDKDLESIIAEYSPMFFTEVPDIWRIAVDIEVYTPVANRVPDTRTAEYPVTAIGLSDNEGYNKCFVLKREGHPEGKKSKDFPKELEIVYFDDEAEMLVKAFKIIDKYPLVLTFVGDTFDLKYLHNRAKRLRIDMDKFCPISLRGNQDPRRERAILNRGIHIDFYKFFTNPSIKIYALSGAYQRENLDSIAEGVLGAKKLELSTDISDLDYYELAHYCWLDANLVMRFTQYESNLLLRLIVLLMRISRMSMDDVTRFFISSWIQSLFRQEHRSNHILIPRREDIDSVKQADAQTEAIIGGKAFKGAIVINPVAGVHFNATVLDFASLYPTIMKTHNISYETVDCPHEDC
;
A
#
# COMPACT_ATOMS: atom_id res chain seq x y z
N MET A 1 30.99 20.04 -40.43
CA MET A 1 31.07 21.51 -40.28
C MET A 1 31.22 21.75 -38.78
N PRO A 2 32.34 22.34 -38.31
CA PRO A 2 32.53 22.58 -36.89
C PRO A 2 31.76 23.83 -36.49
N ILE A 3 31.11 23.74 -35.32
CA ILE A 3 30.42 24.85 -34.65
C ILE A 3 31.47 25.63 -33.85
N ASP A 4 31.48 26.91 -34.07
CA ASP A 4 32.41 27.92 -33.58
C ASP A 4 32.33 28.10 -32.05
N GLU A 5 33.41 27.82 -31.34
CA GLU A 5 33.59 28.04 -29.91
C GLU A 5 34.02 29.50 -29.60
N ARG A 6 33.15 30.46 -29.79
CA ARG A 6 33.39 31.83 -29.30
C ARG A 6 32.10 32.59 -29.13
N ALA A 7 31.43 32.39 -28.00
CA ALA A 7 30.49 33.36 -27.40
C ALA A 7 29.92 32.83 -26.07
N VAL A 8 30.73 32.60 -25.07
CA VAL A 8 30.29 32.48 -23.67
C VAL A 8 31.38 33.11 -22.80
N ASP A 9 31.36 34.43 -22.76
CA ASP A 9 31.99 35.17 -21.68
C ASP A 9 31.42 36.58 -21.68
N GLU A 10 30.44 36.80 -20.80
CA GLU A 10 29.98 38.07 -20.21
C GLU A 10 28.63 37.84 -19.52
N GLY A 11 28.66 37.75 -18.17
CA GLY A 11 27.42 37.84 -17.38
C GLY A 11 27.25 36.86 -16.21
N GLN A 12 28.32 36.44 -15.54
CA GLN A 12 28.22 35.88 -14.21
C GLN A 12 28.32 36.99 -13.15
N SER A 13 27.18 37.54 -12.75
CA SER A 13 27.09 38.30 -11.49
C SER A 13 27.08 37.29 -10.33
N SER A 14 27.94 37.52 -9.33
CA SER A 14 28.09 36.66 -8.17
C SER A 14 26.85 36.76 -7.26
N LEU A 15 26.59 35.71 -6.50
CA LEU A 15 25.50 35.65 -5.51
C LEU A 15 25.59 36.79 -4.47
N GLU A 16 26.76 37.36 -4.27
CA GLU A 16 27.02 38.49 -3.36
C GLU A 16 26.45 39.82 -3.87
N ASP A 17 26.39 40.02 -5.21
CA ASP A 17 25.78 41.23 -5.81
C ASP A 17 24.25 41.23 -5.66
N PHE A 18 23.64 40.04 -5.51
CA PHE A 18 22.19 39.91 -5.34
C PHE A 18 21.75 40.19 -3.89
N ILE A 19 22.64 40.01 -2.91
CA ILE A 19 22.34 40.21 -1.48
C ILE A 19 22.51 41.67 -1.07
N SER A 20 23.32 42.46 -1.78
CA SER A 20 23.62 43.85 -1.42
C SER A 20 22.53 44.87 -1.82
N THR A 21 21.56 44.49 -2.65
CA THR A 21 20.49 45.39 -3.14
C THR A 21 19.17 45.28 -2.36
N ALA A 22 19.12 44.50 -1.28
CA ALA A 22 17.89 44.26 -0.54
C ALA A 22 17.84 44.91 0.88
N THR A 23 18.48 46.06 1.08
CA THR A 23 18.34 46.82 2.34
C THR A 23 17.90 48.26 2.04
N GLU A 24 16.65 48.54 2.26
CA GLU A 24 15.99 49.55 3.12
C GLU A 24 14.52 49.79 2.67
N PRO A 25 13.52 49.81 3.60
CA PRO A 25 12.17 50.25 3.28
C PRO A 25 11.95 51.70 3.79
N SER A 26 11.54 52.58 2.89
CA SER A 26 11.04 53.91 3.24
C SER A 26 9.60 53.83 3.74
N SER A 27 9.37 54.43 4.89
CA SER A 27 8.08 54.73 5.50
C SER A 27 7.39 55.83 4.73
N GLU A 28 6.11 55.64 4.42
CA GLU A 28 4.96 56.57 4.53
C GLU A 28 3.78 56.07 3.73
N GLY A 29 2.66 55.76 4.44
CA GLY A 29 1.42 55.38 3.82
C GLY A 29 0.30 56.39 4.15
N PRO A 30 -0.82 56.45 3.44
CA PRO A 30 -1.99 57.17 3.90
C PRO A 30 -3.02 56.27 4.54
N GLU A 31 -3.59 56.79 5.62
CA GLU A 31 -4.76 56.29 6.36
C GLU A 31 -5.98 56.13 5.45
N VAL A 32 -6.71 55.02 5.58
CA VAL A 32 -8.09 54.89 5.10
C VAL A 32 -8.98 54.28 6.17
N GLU A 33 -10.08 54.97 6.39
CA GLU A 33 -11.11 54.79 7.41
C GLU A 33 -11.73 53.39 7.50
N GLN A 34 -12.02 53.04 8.74
CA GLN A 34 -12.80 51.85 9.13
C GLN A 34 -14.29 52.00 8.75
N ARG A 35 -14.81 51.11 7.94
CA ARG A 35 -16.23 50.77 7.90
C ARG A 35 -16.45 49.35 8.42
N LYS A 36 -17.15 49.27 9.56
CA LYS A 36 -17.65 48.02 10.14
C LYS A 36 -18.72 47.41 9.24
N SER A 37 -18.54 46.20 8.77
CA SER A 37 -19.62 45.32 8.37
C SER A 37 -19.34 43.88 8.86
N SER A 38 -20.29 43.41 9.66
CA SER A 38 -20.37 42.08 10.19
C SER A 38 -20.59 41.05 9.08
N LYS A 39 -19.63 40.11 8.87
CA LYS A 39 -19.90 38.83 8.21
C LYS A 39 -19.00 37.76 8.82
N SER A 40 -19.63 36.67 9.21
CA SER A 40 -19.08 35.48 9.76
C SER A 40 -17.95 34.89 8.90
N ASN A 41 -16.75 34.73 9.47
CA ASN A 41 -15.66 34.03 8.86
C ASN A 41 -15.94 32.51 8.86
N PRO A 42 -15.74 31.82 7.74
CA PRO A 42 -15.60 30.36 7.78
C PRO A 42 -14.27 30.04 8.45
N LYS A 43 -14.29 29.05 9.36
CA LYS A 43 -13.11 28.53 10.02
C LYS A 43 -12.12 28.02 8.96
N PRO A 44 -10.80 28.22 9.14
CA PRO A 44 -9.81 27.62 8.26
C PRO A 44 -9.90 26.10 8.38
N VAL A 45 -9.93 25.45 7.23
CA VAL A 45 -9.76 24.00 7.11
C VAL A 45 -8.34 23.69 7.58
N SER A 46 -8.23 23.02 8.72
CA SER A 46 -6.96 22.50 9.22
C SER A 46 -6.47 21.43 8.26
N ASN A 47 -5.31 21.64 7.67
CA ASN A 47 -4.58 20.58 6.95
C ASN A 47 -4.27 19.46 7.95
N SER A 48 -4.95 18.34 7.80
CA SER A 48 -4.77 17.11 8.58
C SER A 48 -3.60 16.28 8.03
N SER A 49 -2.40 16.83 7.99
CA SER A 49 -1.19 16.05 7.65
C SER A 49 -0.48 15.45 8.88
N GLU A 50 -0.91 15.82 10.10
CA GLU A 50 -0.31 15.31 11.34
C GLU A 50 -0.99 14.03 11.88
N ASP A 51 -2.21 13.70 11.44
CA ASP A 51 -2.93 12.50 11.90
C ASP A 51 -2.59 11.22 11.09
N GLU A 52 -1.96 11.36 9.91
CA GLU A 52 -1.66 10.19 9.06
C GLU A 52 -0.43 9.41 9.54
N SER A 53 0.58 10.08 10.13
CA SER A 53 1.79 9.40 10.64
C SER A 53 1.52 8.53 11.87
N ASN A 54 0.59 8.93 12.75
CA ASN A 54 0.21 8.14 13.92
C ASN A 54 -0.70 6.94 13.56
N ASN A 55 -1.39 6.99 12.41
CA ASN A 55 -2.27 5.91 11.98
C ASN A 55 -1.52 4.74 11.30
N GLU A 56 -0.30 4.97 10.78
CA GLU A 56 0.49 3.94 10.09
C GLU A 56 1.20 2.99 11.07
N GLU A 57 1.65 3.47 12.23
CA GLU A 57 2.31 2.63 13.25
C GLU A 57 1.37 1.58 13.85
N GLU A 58 0.07 1.90 14.00
CA GLU A 58 -0.93 0.94 14.46
C GLU A 58 -1.37 -0.09 13.40
N ALA A 59 -1.14 0.18 12.11
CA ALA A 59 -1.48 -0.74 11.02
C ALA A 59 -0.51 -1.92 10.90
N ASP A 60 0.69 -1.81 11.46
CA ASP A 60 1.74 -2.84 11.41
C ASP A 60 1.63 -3.89 12.53
N GLU A 61 0.82 -3.65 13.57
CA GLU A 61 0.65 -4.65 14.64
C GLU A 61 -0.07 -5.91 14.16
N PRO A 62 0.42 -7.11 14.55
CA PRO A 62 -0.29 -8.35 14.27
C PRO A 62 -1.69 -8.31 14.87
N SER A 63 -2.72 -8.60 14.06
CA SER A 63 -4.10 -8.66 14.51
C SER A 63 -4.66 -10.07 14.34
N GLU A 64 -5.79 -10.36 15.02
CA GLU A 64 -6.53 -11.62 14.78
C GLU A 64 -6.97 -11.76 13.32
N ASP A 65 -7.09 -10.64 12.63
CA ASP A 65 -7.53 -10.54 11.25
C ASP A 65 -6.41 -10.82 10.25
N ASP A 66 -5.12 -10.81 10.67
CA ASP A 66 -3.99 -11.20 9.81
C ASP A 66 -3.93 -12.71 9.55
N VAL A 67 -4.82 -13.48 10.18
CA VAL A 67 -4.90 -14.93 10.06
C VAL A 67 -5.95 -15.32 9.02
N THR A 68 -5.53 -15.95 7.93
CA THR A 68 -6.45 -16.50 6.93
C THR A 68 -7.26 -17.65 7.55
N LYS A 69 -8.58 -17.54 7.52
CA LYS A 69 -9.51 -18.52 8.12
C LYS A 69 -9.97 -19.60 7.15
N SER A 70 -9.80 -19.40 5.84
CA SER A 70 -10.21 -20.35 4.82
C SER A 70 -9.28 -21.57 4.76
N GLU A 71 -9.86 -22.76 4.70
CA GLU A 71 -9.12 -23.98 4.38
C GLU A 71 -8.78 -23.99 2.88
N VAL A 72 -7.52 -24.29 2.58
CA VAL A 72 -7.04 -24.47 1.22
C VAL A 72 -7.28 -25.92 0.82
N GLY A 73 -7.95 -26.15 -0.31
CA GLY A 73 -8.19 -27.50 -0.82
C GLY A 73 -6.90 -28.21 -1.23
N THR A 74 -6.87 -29.54 -1.12
CA THR A 74 -5.68 -30.36 -1.46
C THR A 74 -5.19 -30.20 -2.89
N ARG A 75 -6.07 -29.86 -3.85
CA ARG A 75 -5.70 -29.59 -5.25
C ARG A 75 -4.90 -28.31 -5.44
N GLU A 76 -4.99 -27.40 -4.48
CA GLU A 76 -4.34 -26.10 -4.52
C GLU A 76 -2.98 -26.11 -3.82
N LEU A 77 -2.56 -27.27 -3.24
CA LEU A 77 -1.31 -27.51 -2.55
C LEU A 77 -0.48 -28.56 -3.30
N PRO A 78 0.13 -28.22 -4.44
CA PRO A 78 0.89 -29.17 -5.24
C PRO A 78 2.27 -29.46 -4.62
N GLU A 79 2.78 -30.69 -4.78
CA GLU A 79 4.18 -31.04 -4.49
C GLU A 79 5.14 -30.61 -5.59
N GLU A 80 4.62 -30.42 -6.82
CA GLU A 80 5.37 -29.96 -8.00
C GLU A 80 4.58 -28.85 -8.67
N LEU A 81 5.19 -27.69 -8.90
CA LEU A 81 4.61 -26.57 -9.60
C LEU A 81 5.67 -25.91 -10.49
N PRO A 82 5.43 -25.77 -11.80
CA PRO A 82 6.28 -25.01 -12.70
C PRO A 82 6.43 -23.56 -12.27
N PRO A 83 7.37 -22.79 -12.87
CA PRO A 83 7.55 -21.36 -12.57
C PRO A 83 6.22 -20.61 -12.51
N SER A 84 5.94 -20.02 -11.36
CA SER A 84 4.70 -19.32 -11.01
C SER A 84 5.01 -18.01 -10.29
N PHE A 85 4.17 -17.02 -10.48
CA PHE A 85 4.38 -15.67 -9.98
C PHE A 85 3.92 -15.56 -8.51
N LEU A 86 4.78 -15.11 -7.61
CA LEU A 86 4.45 -14.93 -6.20
C LEU A 86 3.62 -13.65 -5.99
N LEU A 87 2.31 -13.82 -5.74
CA LEU A 87 1.37 -12.73 -5.51
C LEU A 87 1.43 -12.19 -4.08
N SER A 88 1.45 -13.08 -3.09
CA SER A 88 1.45 -12.71 -1.67
C SER A 88 2.09 -13.77 -0.79
N VAL A 89 2.50 -13.31 0.38
CA VAL A 89 2.86 -14.16 1.53
C VAL A 89 1.93 -13.78 2.68
N ASP A 90 1.22 -14.76 3.21
CA ASP A 90 0.24 -14.61 4.28
C ASP A 90 0.49 -15.60 5.42
N TYR A 91 -0.38 -15.61 6.41
CA TYR A 91 -0.40 -16.62 7.45
C TYR A 91 -1.71 -17.40 7.43
N SER A 92 -1.62 -18.72 7.29
CA SER A 92 -2.76 -19.62 7.36
C SER A 92 -3.02 -20.04 8.81
N GLY A 93 -4.10 -19.52 9.42
CA GLY A 93 -4.51 -19.90 10.76
C GLY A 93 -4.83 -21.39 10.90
N PRO A 94 -5.63 -21.99 9.99
CA PRO A 94 -5.96 -23.41 10.05
C PRO A 94 -4.73 -24.34 10.03
N HIS A 95 -3.68 -23.97 9.29
CA HIS A 95 -2.47 -24.77 9.17
C HIS A 95 -1.34 -24.32 10.14
N ASN A 96 -1.52 -23.19 10.81
CA ASN A 96 -0.52 -22.58 11.71
C ASN A 96 0.85 -22.37 11.02
N LYS A 97 0.85 -21.89 9.77
CA LYS A 97 2.02 -21.76 8.90
C LYS A 97 1.96 -20.51 8.02
N ALA A 98 3.11 -20.03 7.59
CA ALA A 98 3.16 -19.11 6.48
C ALA A 98 2.62 -19.76 5.20
N MET A 99 1.99 -18.97 4.35
CA MET A 99 1.34 -19.40 3.12
C MET A 99 1.70 -18.45 1.98
N ALA A 100 2.23 -18.98 0.90
CA ALA A 100 2.47 -18.25 -0.34
C ALA A 100 1.34 -18.48 -1.34
N ARG A 101 0.88 -17.43 -2.04
CA ARG A 101 -0.03 -17.52 -3.18
C ARG A 101 0.76 -17.37 -4.47
N LEU A 102 0.65 -18.36 -5.34
CA LEU A 102 1.39 -18.49 -6.59
C LEU A 102 0.42 -18.48 -7.76
N TYR A 103 0.58 -17.52 -8.66
CA TYR A 103 -0.18 -17.44 -9.90
C TYR A 103 0.58 -18.11 -11.04
N ARG A 104 -0.07 -19.04 -11.71
CA ARG A 104 0.46 -19.72 -12.89
C ARG A 104 -0.08 -19.09 -14.18
N PRO A 105 0.76 -18.37 -14.96
CA PRO A 105 0.27 -17.59 -16.10
C PRO A 105 -0.35 -18.42 -17.23
N ASP A 106 0.13 -19.64 -17.47
CA ASP A 106 -0.35 -20.51 -18.56
C ASP A 106 -1.73 -21.13 -18.28
N THR A 107 -2.03 -21.45 -17.02
CA THR A 107 -3.34 -22.00 -16.62
C THR A 107 -4.28 -20.94 -16.03
N LYS A 108 -3.78 -19.77 -15.68
CA LYS A 108 -4.49 -18.67 -14.99
C LYS A 108 -5.01 -19.04 -13.61
N GLU A 109 -4.44 -20.06 -12.99
CA GLU A 109 -4.85 -20.58 -11.70
C GLU A 109 -3.95 -20.06 -10.58
N VAL A 110 -4.51 -19.97 -9.37
CA VAL A 110 -3.80 -19.66 -8.12
C VAL A 110 -3.58 -20.96 -7.35
N TYR A 111 -2.33 -21.17 -6.98
CA TYR A 111 -1.89 -22.28 -6.12
C TYR A 111 -1.37 -21.74 -4.81
N PHE A 112 -1.35 -22.59 -3.80
CA PHE A 112 -0.85 -22.26 -2.48
C PHE A 112 0.34 -23.15 -2.13
N TRP A 113 1.26 -22.58 -1.37
CA TRP A 113 2.33 -23.31 -0.74
C TRP A 113 2.33 -23.00 0.75
N LEU A 114 2.40 -24.02 1.58
CA LEU A 114 2.48 -23.90 3.03
C LEU A 114 3.91 -24.13 3.48
N ASP A 115 4.41 -23.24 4.35
CA ASP A 115 5.77 -23.32 4.88
C ASP A 115 6.10 -24.72 5.41
N ASN A 116 7.22 -25.25 4.94
CA ASN A 116 7.81 -26.53 5.40
C ASN A 116 9.18 -26.34 6.07
N THR A 117 9.66 -25.08 6.21
CA THR A 117 10.94 -24.77 6.85
C THR A 117 10.88 -24.85 8.37
N GLY A 118 9.67 -24.82 8.93
CA GLY A 118 9.45 -24.80 10.38
C GLY A 118 9.63 -23.42 11.01
N HIS A 119 9.66 -22.36 10.21
CA HIS A 119 9.75 -20.98 10.71
C HIS A 119 8.64 -20.66 11.71
N LYS A 120 9.01 -20.01 12.82
CA LYS A 120 8.09 -19.65 13.90
C LYS A 120 8.07 -18.14 14.12
N PRO A 121 6.91 -17.58 14.49
CA PRO A 121 6.84 -16.18 14.93
C PRO A 121 7.74 -15.93 16.13
N TYR A 122 8.39 -14.78 16.17
CA TYR A 122 9.28 -14.42 17.27
C TYR A 122 9.38 -12.89 17.45
N PHE A 123 9.94 -12.52 18.59
CA PHE A 123 10.41 -11.16 18.88
C PHE A 123 11.70 -11.24 19.71
N TYR A 124 12.38 -10.12 19.90
CA TYR A 124 13.58 -10.05 20.73
C TYR A 124 13.28 -9.34 22.06
N THR A 125 14.01 -9.75 23.12
CA THR A 125 14.01 -9.09 24.43
C THR A 125 15.42 -9.05 25.01
N ASP A 126 15.72 -8.02 25.80
CA ASP A 126 16.95 -7.91 26.58
C ASP A 126 16.94 -8.76 27.88
N TRP A 127 15.77 -9.34 28.20
CA TRP A 127 15.66 -10.24 29.36
C TRP A 127 16.42 -11.54 29.11
N PRO A 128 17.18 -12.06 30.11
CA PRO A 128 17.89 -13.32 29.93
C PRO A 128 16.91 -14.49 29.77
N PRO A 129 17.30 -15.57 29.05
CA PRO A 129 16.42 -16.70 28.73
C PRO A 129 15.70 -17.30 29.95
N GLN A 130 16.35 -17.34 31.12
CA GLN A 130 15.78 -17.89 32.34
C GLN A 130 14.63 -17.01 32.87
N ALA A 131 14.76 -15.68 32.77
CA ALA A 131 13.71 -14.75 33.18
C ALA A 131 12.51 -14.83 32.25
N VAL A 132 12.76 -14.92 30.92
CA VAL A 132 11.70 -15.14 29.92
C VAL A 132 10.98 -16.45 30.19
N GLN A 133 11.71 -17.55 30.39
CA GLN A 133 11.11 -18.85 30.67
C GLN A 133 10.26 -18.82 31.96
N ALA A 134 10.74 -18.20 33.02
CA ALA A 134 9.99 -18.07 34.27
C ALA A 134 8.66 -17.31 34.10
N THR A 135 8.65 -16.32 33.19
CA THR A 135 7.49 -15.45 32.97
C THR A 135 6.53 -16.01 31.90
N ALA A 136 7.06 -16.48 30.77
CA ALA A 136 6.30 -16.85 29.60
C ALA A 136 5.92 -18.33 29.50
N SER A 137 6.56 -19.24 30.27
CA SER A 137 6.32 -20.69 30.14
C SER A 137 4.90 -21.15 30.41
N LYS A 138 4.09 -20.34 31.10
CA LYS A 138 2.66 -20.63 31.35
C LYS A 138 1.75 -20.20 30.19
N HIS A 139 2.26 -19.41 29.26
CA HIS A 139 1.51 -18.97 28.09
C HIS A 139 1.43 -20.13 27.07
N ARG A 140 0.20 -20.45 26.60
CA ARG A 140 -0.04 -21.60 25.72
C ARG A 140 0.75 -21.54 24.41
N GLY A 141 0.97 -20.35 23.87
CA GLY A 141 1.69 -20.16 22.61
C GLY A 141 3.20 -19.98 22.77
N TYR A 142 3.77 -20.14 23.97
CA TYR A 142 5.22 -20.07 24.17
C TYR A 142 5.90 -21.38 23.75
N ILE A 143 6.89 -21.29 22.87
CA ILE A 143 7.67 -22.45 22.40
C ILE A 143 9.01 -22.56 23.13
N GLY A 144 9.73 -21.43 23.21
CA GLY A 144 11.08 -21.44 23.77
C GLY A 144 11.82 -20.15 23.50
N THR A 145 13.12 -20.17 23.81
CA THR A 145 14.03 -19.04 23.61
C THR A 145 15.34 -19.47 22.98
N GLU A 146 15.97 -18.57 22.22
CA GLU A 146 17.30 -18.68 21.65
C GLU A 146 18.11 -17.43 22.04
N SER A 147 19.41 -17.57 22.34
CA SER A 147 20.29 -16.42 22.50
C SER A 147 20.87 -16.03 21.17
N VAL A 148 20.83 -14.74 20.83
CA VAL A 148 21.35 -14.19 19.57
C VAL A 148 22.18 -12.95 19.85
N ASP A 149 23.20 -12.71 19.05
CA ASP A 149 23.98 -11.48 19.06
C ASP A 149 23.53 -10.61 17.90
N LEU A 150 23.12 -9.37 18.19
CA LEU A 150 22.67 -8.38 17.22
C LEU A 150 23.51 -7.11 17.34
N LEU A 151 23.66 -6.37 16.24
CA LEU A 151 24.30 -5.07 16.24
C LEU A 151 23.26 -3.97 16.57
N ASP A 152 23.45 -3.26 17.66
CA ASP A 152 22.71 -2.04 17.99
C ASP A 152 23.42 -0.83 17.37
N LEU A 153 22.91 -0.33 16.26
CA LEU A 153 23.50 0.83 15.56
C LEU A 153 23.34 2.14 16.34
N LEU A 154 22.32 2.28 17.20
CA LEU A 154 22.17 3.49 18.03
C LEU A 154 23.31 3.68 19.02
N ARG A 155 23.92 2.56 19.47
CA ARG A 155 25.00 2.56 20.46
C ARG A 155 26.32 2.03 19.91
N ASP A 156 26.31 1.67 18.60
CA ASP A 156 27.44 1.06 17.88
C ASP A 156 28.11 -0.09 18.66
N GLN A 157 27.28 -1.03 19.13
CA GLN A 157 27.76 -2.16 19.92
C GLN A 157 27.01 -3.46 19.62
N GLN A 158 27.69 -4.57 19.82
CA GLN A 158 27.06 -5.88 19.84
C GLN A 158 26.26 -6.05 21.14
N VAL A 159 25.00 -6.43 21.00
CA VAL A 159 24.09 -6.69 22.11
C VAL A 159 23.61 -8.12 22.08
N LYS A 160 23.64 -8.76 23.25
CA LYS A 160 23.10 -10.09 23.40
C LYS A 160 21.63 -10.05 23.72
N MET A 161 20.80 -10.51 22.79
CA MET A 161 19.35 -10.55 22.92
C MET A 161 18.83 -11.97 23.09
N THR A 162 17.65 -12.10 23.67
CA THR A 162 16.89 -13.33 23.74
C THR A 162 15.79 -13.30 22.68
N LYS A 163 15.87 -14.20 21.71
CA LYS A 163 14.81 -14.44 20.73
C LYS A 163 13.74 -15.31 21.37
N VAL A 164 12.52 -14.81 21.45
CA VAL A 164 11.37 -15.49 22.08
C VAL A 164 10.46 -16.03 20.99
N LEU A 165 10.27 -17.35 20.98
CA LEU A 165 9.53 -18.06 19.95
C LEU A 165 8.07 -18.31 20.39
N GLY A 166 7.14 -18.06 19.49
CA GLY A 166 5.72 -18.37 19.64
C GLY A 166 5.24 -19.40 18.63
N ASP A 167 4.17 -20.12 18.94
CA ASP A 167 3.56 -21.10 18.06
C ASP A 167 2.76 -20.46 16.92
N ASN A 168 2.23 -19.25 17.14
CA ASN A 168 1.47 -18.48 16.16
C ASN A 168 1.69 -16.97 16.37
N PRO A 169 1.36 -16.11 15.38
CA PRO A 169 1.57 -14.67 15.47
C PRO A 169 0.84 -14.00 16.63
N LEU A 170 -0.37 -14.44 16.94
CA LEU A 170 -1.18 -13.88 18.02
C LEU A 170 -0.61 -14.18 19.42
N ALA A 171 0.17 -15.25 19.54
CA ALA A 171 0.92 -15.51 20.77
C ALA A 171 2.03 -14.47 20.99
N ILE A 172 2.62 -13.94 19.91
CA ILE A 172 3.68 -12.93 19.97
C ILE A 172 3.10 -11.55 20.27
N GLY A 173 2.09 -11.11 19.52
CA GLY A 173 1.51 -9.77 19.59
C GLY A 173 0.06 -9.73 19.12
N GLY A 174 -0.56 -8.53 19.11
CA GLY A 174 -1.93 -8.33 18.63
C GLY A 174 -3.05 -8.65 19.60
N ARG A 175 -2.74 -9.25 20.77
CA ARG A 175 -3.70 -9.52 21.85
C ARG A 175 -3.19 -8.98 23.19
N SER A 176 -4.12 -8.64 24.05
CA SER A 176 -3.80 -8.17 25.41
C SER A 176 -3.13 -9.22 26.31
N ASP A 177 -3.29 -10.51 25.96
CA ASP A 177 -2.69 -11.65 26.66
C ASP A 177 -1.45 -12.21 25.95
N SER A 178 -0.95 -11.57 24.89
CA SER A 178 0.23 -12.03 24.13
C SER A 178 1.51 -12.03 24.97
N ILE A 179 2.51 -12.82 24.54
CA ILE A 179 3.79 -12.98 25.26
C ILE A 179 4.53 -11.63 25.39
N ARG A 180 4.47 -10.75 24.37
CA ARG A 180 5.11 -9.42 24.44
C ARG A 180 4.60 -8.58 25.62
N THR A 181 3.32 -8.72 25.99
CA THR A 181 2.73 -7.95 27.09
C THR A 181 3.26 -8.40 28.45
N LEU A 182 3.84 -9.60 28.53
CA LEU A 182 4.52 -10.10 29.73
C LEU A 182 5.92 -9.51 29.89
N MET A 183 6.50 -8.96 28.79
CA MET A 183 7.82 -8.34 28.77
C MET A 183 7.75 -6.82 28.98
N VAL A 184 6.87 -6.39 29.87
CA VAL A 184 6.71 -4.98 30.26
C VAL A 184 7.13 -4.81 31.71
N ASP A 185 8.03 -3.89 31.97
CA ASP A 185 8.39 -3.51 33.33
C ASP A 185 7.19 -2.91 34.04
N LYS A 186 6.81 -3.48 35.18
CA LYS A 186 5.59 -3.08 35.92
C LYS A 186 5.69 -1.68 36.55
N ALA A 187 6.89 -1.23 36.86
CA ALA A 187 7.12 0.06 37.50
C ALA A 187 7.21 1.19 36.48
N THR A 188 8.00 1.00 35.45
CA THR A 188 8.27 2.01 34.42
C THR A 188 7.27 1.99 33.27
N LYS A 189 6.53 0.88 33.08
CA LYS A 189 5.65 0.61 31.93
C LYS A 189 6.41 0.52 30.59
N ILE A 190 7.73 0.41 30.62
CA ILE A 190 8.55 0.25 29.43
C ILE A 190 8.41 -1.18 28.91
N SER A 191 8.17 -1.33 27.62
CA SER A 191 8.18 -2.62 26.94
C SER A 191 9.62 -3.07 26.70
N HIS A 192 9.90 -4.34 26.93
CA HIS A 192 11.17 -5.00 26.63
C HIS A 192 11.02 -5.99 25.45
N ALA A 193 10.14 -5.65 24.48
CA ALA A 193 9.90 -6.45 23.30
C ALA A 193 10.22 -5.64 22.04
N TRP A 194 11.24 -6.05 21.30
CA TRP A 194 11.64 -5.49 20.01
C TRP A 194 11.08 -6.32 18.87
N GLU A 195 10.63 -5.68 17.80
CA GLU A 195 10.11 -6.30 16.57
C GLU A 195 8.78 -7.08 16.74
N ALA A 196 8.21 -7.11 17.93
CA ALA A 196 6.95 -7.80 18.23
C ALA A 196 5.71 -7.17 17.54
N ALA A 197 5.82 -5.93 17.06
CA ALA A 197 4.78 -5.22 16.34
C ALA A 197 4.83 -5.46 14.82
N ILE A 198 5.92 -6.04 14.29
CA ILE A 198 6.03 -6.33 12.87
C ILE A 198 5.14 -7.54 12.53
N ARG A 199 4.30 -7.41 11.51
CA ARG A 199 3.43 -8.51 11.07
C ARG A 199 4.25 -9.75 10.67
N TYR A 200 3.78 -10.92 11.08
CA TYR A 200 4.49 -12.19 10.88
C TYR A 200 4.85 -12.45 9.42
N GLN A 201 3.95 -12.20 8.47
CA GLN A 201 4.21 -12.43 7.05
C GLN A 201 5.36 -11.58 6.51
N LEU A 202 5.54 -10.36 7.03
CA LEU A 202 6.71 -9.54 6.69
C LEU A 202 7.99 -10.10 7.31
N CYS A 203 7.95 -10.47 8.61
CA CYS A 203 9.07 -11.12 9.27
C CYS A 203 9.50 -12.40 8.52
N TYR A 204 8.52 -13.23 8.15
CA TYR A 204 8.75 -14.44 7.37
C TYR A 204 9.39 -14.13 6.02
N THR A 205 8.89 -13.13 5.30
CA THR A 205 9.41 -12.72 3.99
C THR A 205 10.86 -12.23 4.10
N TYR A 206 11.20 -11.46 5.14
CA TYR A 206 12.56 -10.99 5.36
C TYR A 206 13.52 -12.14 5.69
N ASP A 207 13.13 -13.01 6.62
CA ASP A 207 13.97 -14.10 7.10
C ASP A 207 14.23 -15.17 6.03
N THR A 208 13.22 -15.47 5.19
CA THR A 208 13.31 -16.42 4.09
C THR A 208 13.84 -15.80 2.80
N LYS A 209 14.02 -14.47 2.76
CA LYS A 209 14.43 -13.69 1.58
C LYS A 209 13.51 -13.87 0.37
N LEU A 210 12.24 -14.18 0.60
CA LEU A 210 11.24 -14.21 -0.45
C LEU A 210 11.03 -12.81 -1.03
N VAL A 211 10.78 -12.76 -2.33
CA VAL A 211 10.51 -11.52 -3.06
C VAL A 211 9.15 -11.63 -3.73
N PRO A 212 8.07 -11.11 -3.12
CA PRO A 212 6.79 -11.01 -3.83
C PRO A 212 6.97 -10.28 -5.16
N GLY A 213 6.30 -10.78 -6.21
CA GLY A 213 6.49 -10.22 -7.55
C GLY A 213 7.59 -10.88 -8.40
N LEU A 214 8.29 -11.90 -7.90
CA LEU A 214 9.19 -12.74 -8.69
C LEU A 214 8.60 -14.14 -8.94
N MET A 215 9.29 -14.92 -9.77
CA MET A 215 8.88 -16.28 -10.12
C MET A 215 9.48 -17.29 -9.15
N TYR A 216 8.66 -18.24 -8.74
CA TYR A 216 9.04 -19.39 -7.91
C TYR A 216 8.49 -20.68 -8.51
N LYS A 217 9.11 -21.80 -8.19
CA LYS A 217 8.63 -23.15 -8.52
C LYS A 217 8.53 -23.98 -7.25
N ILE A 218 7.71 -25.02 -7.27
CA ILE A 218 7.68 -26.01 -6.20
C ILE A 218 8.29 -27.28 -6.77
N GLU A 219 9.32 -27.81 -6.09
CA GLU A 219 9.94 -29.10 -6.38
C GLU A 219 10.00 -29.92 -5.10
N LYS A 220 9.38 -31.09 -5.11
CA LYS A 220 9.32 -32.01 -3.95
C LYS A 220 8.76 -31.34 -2.69
N GLY A 221 7.80 -30.42 -2.88
CA GLY A 221 7.19 -29.66 -1.81
C GLY A 221 7.96 -28.42 -1.37
N ASP A 222 9.20 -28.19 -1.84
CA ASP A 222 9.99 -27.00 -1.49
C ASP A 222 9.74 -25.84 -2.45
N LEU A 223 9.56 -24.63 -1.90
CA LEU A 223 9.42 -23.41 -2.68
C LEU A 223 10.79 -22.84 -3.05
N LEU A 224 11.13 -22.89 -4.33
CA LEU A 224 12.45 -22.50 -4.83
C LEU A 224 12.35 -21.28 -5.75
N PRO A 225 13.25 -20.28 -5.62
CA PRO A 225 13.29 -19.14 -6.52
C PRO A 225 13.69 -19.59 -7.94
N VAL A 226 13.06 -18.98 -8.94
CA VAL A 226 13.49 -19.11 -10.33
C VAL A 226 14.44 -17.94 -10.61
N PRO A 227 15.71 -18.20 -10.93
CA PRO A 227 16.66 -17.13 -11.21
C PRO A 227 16.15 -16.23 -12.34
N PRO A 228 16.08 -14.92 -12.13
CA PRO A 228 15.66 -14.01 -13.18
C PRO A 228 16.71 -14.00 -14.29
N SER A 229 16.27 -14.05 -15.53
CA SER A 229 17.14 -13.85 -16.68
C SER A 229 17.22 -12.36 -16.98
N VAL A 230 18.31 -11.73 -16.58
CA VAL A 230 18.61 -10.37 -17.02
C VAL A 230 19.55 -10.47 -18.22
N ASP A 231 19.19 -9.77 -19.31
CA ASP A 231 20.04 -9.73 -20.50
C ASP A 231 21.44 -9.19 -20.18
N SER A 232 22.45 -9.94 -20.62
CA SER A 232 23.84 -9.60 -20.34
C SER A 232 24.30 -8.27 -20.94
N ALA A 233 23.66 -7.81 -22.03
CA ALA A 233 23.94 -6.51 -22.63
C ALA A 233 23.42 -5.38 -21.72
N THR A 234 22.21 -5.52 -21.20
CA THR A 234 21.61 -4.58 -20.25
C THR A 234 22.44 -4.44 -18.96
N LEU A 235 22.88 -5.58 -18.38
CA LEU A 235 23.75 -5.57 -17.20
C LEU A 235 25.11 -4.88 -17.50
N LYS A 236 25.66 -5.08 -18.71
CA LYS A 236 26.92 -4.44 -19.12
C LYS A 236 26.78 -2.93 -19.28
N GLU A 237 25.67 -2.45 -19.81
CA GLU A 237 25.39 -1.02 -19.91
C GLU A 237 25.21 -0.38 -18.53
N PHE A 238 24.51 -1.06 -17.61
CA PHE A 238 24.41 -0.62 -16.22
C PHE A 238 25.77 -0.52 -15.53
N LYS A 239 26.58 -1.57 -15.60
CA LYS A 239 27.94 -1.57 -15.05
C LYS A 239 28.79 -0.42 -15.62
N LYS A 240 28.63 -0.13 -16.92
CA LYS A 240 29.32 1.01 -17.55
C LYS A 240 28.82 2.35 -17.04
N ALA A 241 27.53 2.48 -16.71
CA ALA A 241 26.95 3.72 -16.18
C ALA A 241 27.39 4.03 -14.74
N ILE A 242 27.79 3.01 -13.96
CA ILE A 242 28.18 3.16 -12.55
C ILE A 242 29.65 3.57 -12.38
N GLN A 243 30.48 3.45 -13.43
CA GLN A 243 31.89 3.91 -13.44
C GLN A 243 32.69 3.49 -12.20
N ASP A 244 32.84 2.19 -11.94
CA ASP A 244 33.70 1.64 -10.87
C ASP A 244 33.29 1.93 -9.42
N ASP A 245 32.10 2.42 -9.15
CA ASP A 245 31.55 2.50 -7.81
C ASP A 245 31.14 1.08 -7.32
N LYS A 246 32.00 0.48 -6.46
CA LYS A 246 31.80 -0.91 -5.97
C LYS A 246 30.56 -1.06 -5.10
N ASP A 247 30.15 -0.02 -4.40
CA ASP A 247 28.98 -0.07 -3.52
C ASP A 247 27.71 -0.08 -4.39
N LEU A 248 27.68 0.74 -5.44
CA LEU A 248 26.61 0.69 -6.43
C LEU A 248 26.60 -0.63 -7.24
N GLU A 249 27.77 -1.23 -7.50
CA GLU A 249 27.82 -2.52 -8.21
C GLU A 249 27.11 -3.64 -7.41
N SER A 250 27.29 -3.69 -6.09
CA SER A 250 26.62 -4.67 -5.23
C SER A 250 25.11 -4.44 -5.18
N ILE A 251 24.67 -3.20 -5.02
CA ILE A 251 23.25 -2.80 -5.02
C ILE A 251 22.59 -3.16 -6.36
N ILE A 252 23.26 -2.86 -7.49
CA ILE A 252 22.71 -3.21 -8.80
C ILE A 252 22.65 -4.70 -9.02
N ALA A 253 23.65 -5.46 -8.58
CA ALA A 253 23.59 -6.93 -8.69
C ALA A 253 22.39 -7.50 -7.92
N GLU A 254 22.07 -6.95 -6.77
CA GLU A 254 20.92 -7.37 -5.97
C GLU A 254 19.58 -6.92 -6.57
N TYR A 255 19.46 -5.63 -6.95
CA TYR A 255 18.19 -5.05 -7.35
C TYR A 255 17.89 -5.15 -8.85
N SER A 256 18.91 -5.32 -9.74
CA SER A 256 18.65 -5.44 -11.17
C SER A 256 17.65 -6.53 -11.55
N PRO A 257 17.63 -7.72 -10.92
CA PRO A 257 16.61 -8.72 -11.19
C PRO A 257 15.20 -8.22 -10.92
N MET A 258 15.03 -7.35 -9.92
CA MET A 258 13.71 -6.80 -9.55
C MET A 258 13.17 -5.85 -10.62
N PHE A 259 14.06 -5.08 -11.26
CA PHE A 259 13.67 -4.13 -12.30
C PHE A 259 13.42 -4.81 -13.65
N PHE A 260 14.27 -5.78 -14.03
CA PHE A 260 14.27 -6.34 -15.39
C PHE A 260 13.51 -7.65 -15.55
N THR A 261 13.11 -8.32 -14.46
CA THR A 261 12.24 -9.50 -14.58
C THR A 261 10.89 -9.10 -15.14
N GLU A 262 10.49 -9.76 -16.22
CA GLU A 262 9.21 -9.54 -16.85
C GLU A 262 8.05 -9.73 -15.87
N VAL A 263 7.03 -8.90 -16.01
CA VAL A 263 5.78 -9.01 -15.24
C VAL A 263 4.77 -9.73 -16.13
N PRO A 264 4.26 -10.90 -15.73
CA PRO A 264 3.23 -11.59 -16.53
C PRO A 264 1.96 -10.74 -16.60
N ASP A 265 1.23 -10.86 -17.71
CA ASP A 265 -0.11 -10.29 -17.78
C ASP A 265 -1.06 -11.13 -16.92
N ILE A 266 -1.31 -10.66 -15.69
CA ILE A 266 -2.12 -11.37 -14.72
C ILE A 266 -3.60 -11.23 -15.11
N TRP A 267 -4.30 -12.37 -15.21
CA TRP A 267 -5.73 -12.40 -15.45
C TRP A 267 -6.49 -11.70 -14.31
N ARG A 268 -7.37 -10.77 -14.64
CA ARG A 268 -7.97 -9.88 -13.64
C ARG A 268 -9.35 -9.43 -14.05
N ILE A 269 -10.21 -9.18 -13.08
CA ILE A 269 -11.56 -8.68 -13.26
C ILE A 269 -11.79 -7.45 -12.40
N ALA A 270 -12.42 -6.44 -12.96
CA ALA A 270 -12.96 -5.31 -12.21
C ALA A 270 -14.44 -5.54 -11.89
N VAL A 271 -14.82 -5.13 -10.69
CA VAL A 271 -16.17 -5.29 -10.13
C VAL A 271 -16.65 -3.96 -9.58
N ASP A 272 -17.88 -3.61 -9.91
CA ASP A 272 -18.62 -2.47 -9.38
C ASP A 272 -20.05 -2.89 -9.07
N ILE A 273 -20.72 -2.25 -8.10
CA ILE A 273 -22.11 -2.59 -7.75
C ILE A 273 -22.97 -1.35 -7.63
N GLU A 274 -24.25 -1.53 -7.99
CA GLU A 274 -25.29 -0.56 -7.71
C GLU A 274 -26.32 -1.12 -6.72
N VAL A 275 -26.68 -0.29 -5.76
CA VAL A 275 -27.60 -0.65 -4.68
C VAL A 275 -28.84 0.23 -4.73
N TYR A 276 -30.00 -0.37 -4.58
CA TYR A 276 -31.24 0.40 -4.45
C TYR A 276 -31.17 1.37 -3.28
N THR A 277 -31.53 2.61 -3.50
CA THR A 277 -31.53 3.66 -2.46
C THR A 277 -32.89 4.37 -2.47
N PRO A 278 -33.75 4.15 -1.46
CA PRO A 278 -35.08 4.77 -1.42
C PRO A 278 -35.04 6.26 -1.09
N VAL A 279 -33.88 6.78 -0.66
CA VAL A 279 -33.67 8.19 -0.32
C VAL A 279 -32.53 8.72 -1.20
N ALA A 280 -32.85 9.69 -2.03
CA ALA A 280 -31.89 10.35 -2.92
C ALA A 280 -30.63 10.84 -2.17
N ASN A 281 -29.48 10.69 -2.78
CA ASN A 281 -28.17 11.13 -2.26
C ASN A 281 -27.74 10.50 -0.92
N ARG A 282 -28.33 9.39 -0.50
CA ARG A 282 -27.91 8.65 0.71
C ARG A 282 -27.13 7.40 0.32
N VAL A 283 -25.87 7.31 0.78
CA VAL A 283 -25.09 6.10 0.62
C VAL A 283 -25.62 5.02 1.56
N PRO A 284 -25.94 3.80 1.06
CA PRO A 284 -26.40 2.69 1.88
C PRO A 284 -25.35 2.26 2.92
N ASP A 285 -25.79 1.90 4.14
CA ASP A 285 -24.90 1.39 5.17
C ASP A 285 -24.42 -0.02 4.80
N THR A 286 -23.13 -0.15 4.56
CA THR A 286 -22.49 -1.40 4.17
C THR A 286 -22.53 -2.48 5.24
N ARG A 287 -22.65 -2.12 6.53
CA ARG A 287 -22.70 -3.08 7.66
C ARG A 287 -24.05 -3.77 7.75
N THR A 288 -25.14 -3.02 7.57
CA THR A 288 -26.49 -3.56 7.59
C THR A 288 -26.90 -4.18 6.26
N ALA A 289 -26.33 -3.66 5.15
CA ALA A 289 -26.63 -4.05 3.77
C ALA A 289 -28.14 -4.29 3.55
N GLU A 290 -28.93 -3.29 3.93
CA GLU A 290 -30.38 -3.42 4.03
C GLU A 290 -31.05 -3.56 2.66
N TYR A 291 -30.59 -2.78 1.70
CA TYR A 291 -31.20 -2.68 0.39
C TYR A 291 -30.63 -3.69 -0.62
N PRO A 292 -31.42 -4.09 -1.62
CA PRO A 292 -30.96 -5.04 -2.62
C PRO A 292 -29.87 -4.45 -3.53
N VAL A 293 -28.95 -5.29 -3.92
CA VAL A 293 -28.02 -5.03 -5.02
C VAL A 293 -28.81 -5.10 -6.32
N THR A 294 -28.85 -4.03 -7.09
CA THR A 294 -29.64 -3.91 -8.31
C THR A 294 -28.85 -4.21 -9.57
N ALA A 295 -27.55 -3.96 -9.54
CA ALA A 295 -26.63 -4.31 -10.64
C ALA A 295 -25.26 -4.71 -10.12
N ILE A 296 -24.55 -5.57 -10.86
CA ILE A 296 -23.15 -5.94 -10.66
C ILE A 296 -22.44 -5.84 -12.01
N GLY A 297 -21.58 -4.84 -12.17
CA GLY A 297 -20.75 -4.62 -13.33
C GLY A 297 -19.47 -5.47 -13.28
N LEU A 298 -19.16 -6.17 -14.36
CA LEU A 298 -18.01 -7.06 -14.48
C LEU A 298 -17.28 -6.77 -15.79
N SER A 299 -15.98 -6.47 -15.69
CA SER A 299 -15.12 -6.26 -16.86
C SER A 299 -13.76 -6.91 -16.63
N ASP A 300 -13.28 -7.77 -17.55
CA ASP A 300 -11.96 -8.40 -17.44
C ASP A 300 -10.99 -7.91 -18.51
N ASN A 301 -9.72 -8.32 -18.40
CA ASN A 301 -8.70 -7.94 -19.35
C ASN A 301 -8.70 -8.78 -20.65
N GLU A 302 -9.63 -9.71 -20.81
CA GLU A 302 -9.75 -10.59 -21.99
C GLU A 302 -11.07 -10.42 -22.74
N GLY A 303 -11.89 -9.44 -22.37
CA GLY A 303 -13.13 -9.10 -23.07
C GLY A 303 -14.39 -9.69 -22.45
N TYR A 304 -14.33 -10.20 -21.22
CA TYR A 304 -15.52 -10.55 -20.47
C TYR A 304 -16.18 -9.27 -19.93
N ASN A 305 -17.25 -8.84 -20.58
CA ASN A 305 -17.97 -7.61 -20.25
C ASN A 305 -19.44 -7.94 -19.98
N LYS A 306 -19.83 -7.97 -18.71
CA LYS A 306 -21.22 -8.31 -18.32
C LYS A 306 -21.69 -7.38 -17.21
N CYS A 307 -22.99 -7.10 -17.25
CA CYS A 307 -23.69 -6.54 -16.11
C CYS A 307 -24.83 -7.48 -15.70
N PHE A 308 -24.82 -7.89 -14.44
CA PHE A 308 -25.90 -8.63 -13.83
C PHE A 308 -26.92 -7.63 -13.30
N VAL A 309 -28.19 -7.79 -13.68
CA VAL A 309 -29.26 -6.86 -13.32
C VAL A 309 -30.39 -7.64 -12.63
N LEU A 310 -30.73 -7.18 -11.43
CA LEU A 310 -31.89 -7.70 -10.67
C LEU A 310 -33.17 -7.07 -11.21
N LYS A 311 -34.10 -7.90 -11.70
CA LYS A 311 -35.40 -7.43 -12.11
C LYS A 311 -36.24 -7.00 -10.90
N ARG A 312 -36.89 -5.87 -11.01
CA ARG A 312 -37.75 -5.28 -10.00
C ARG A 312 -39.16 -5.11 -10.53
N GLU A 313 -40.17 -5.45 -9.75
CA GLU A 313 -41.57 -5.34 -10.13
C GLU A 313 -41.92 -3.85 -10.48
N GLY A 314 -42.54 -3.64 -11.62
CA GLY A 314 -42.96 -2.33 -12.08
C GLY A 314 -41.83 -1.41 -12.57
N HIS A 315 -40.57 -1.88 -12.57
CA HIS A 315 -39.44 -1.09 -13.05
C HIS A 315 -39.33 -1.12 -14.58
N PRO A 316 -39.04 0.03 -15.24
CA PRO A 316 -39.02 0.09 -16.71
C PRO A 316 -37.83 -0.69 -17.30
N GLU A 317 -38.09 -1.45 -18.34
CA GLU A 317 -37.05 -2.18 -19.06
C GLU A 317 -36.12 -1.21 -19.84
N GLY A 318 -36.69 -0.15 -20.39
CA GLY A 318 -35.96 0.85 -21.17
C GLY A 318 -35.62 0.42 -22.59
N LYS A 319 -34.67 1.15 -23.19
CA LYS A 319 -34.17 0.87 -24.55
C LYS A 319 -32.69 1.16 -24.66
N LYS A 320 -31.98 0.35 -25.44
CA LYS A 320 -30.57 0.63 -25.76
C LYS A 320 -30.41 2.02 -26.36
N SER A 321 -29.60 2.86 -25.76
CA SER A 321 -29.16 4.13 -26.32
C SER A 321 -28.27 3.90 -27.56
N LYS A 322 -28.03 4.94 -28.35
CA LYS A 322 -27.12 4.86 -29.49
C LYS A 322 -25.67 4.59 -29.05
N ASP A 323 -25.31 5.05 -27.86
CA ASP A 323 -23.96 4.95 -27.30
C ASP A 323 -23.81 3.73 -26.37
N PHE A 324 -24.81 2.83 -26.34
CA PHE A 324 -24.74 1.60 -25.55
C PHE A 324 -23.62 0.70 -26.06
N PRO A 325 -22.68 0.24 -25.18
CA PRO A 325 -21.53 -0.56 -25.57
C PRO A 325 -21.95 -1.86 -26.25
N LYS A 326 -21.35 -2.18 -27.40
CA LYS A 326 -21.67 -3.39 -28.16
C LYS A 326 -21.15 -4.64 -27.46
N GLU A 327 -20.06 -4.51 -26.73
CA GLU A 327 -19.39 -5.55 -25.95
C GLU A 327 -20.11 -5.91 -24.65
N LEU A 328 -21.01 -5.04 -24.16
CA LEU A 328 -21.72 -5.27 -22.90
C LEU A 328 -22.89 -6.23 -23.07
N GLU A 329 -22.84 -7.35 -22.36
CA GLU A 329 -23.93 -8.31 -22.20
C GLU A 329 -24.66 -8.08 -20.88
N ILE A 330 -25.98 -7.89 -20.93
CA ILE A 330 -26.83 -7.81 -19.72
C ILE A 330 -27.37 -9.20 -19.42
N VAL A 331 -27.19 -9.64 -18.17
CA VAL A 331 -27.75 -10.89 -17.66
C VAL A 331 -28.76 -10.57 -16.56
N TYR A 332 -30.02 -10.91 -16.80
CA TYR A 332 -31.11 -10.63 -15.87
C TYR A 332 -31.31 -11.75 -14.85
N PHE A 333 -31.63 -11.37 -13.63
CA PHE A 333 -31.96 -12.27 -12.54
C PHE A 333 -33.30 -11.87 -11.92
N ASP A 334 -34.12 -12.86 -11.56
CA ASP A 334 -35.37 -12.68 -10.82
C ASP A 334 -35.14 -12.82 -9.30
N ASP A 335 -34.02 -13.44 -8.89
CA ASP A 335 -33.62 -13.63 -7.49
C ASP A 335 -32.24 -13.04 -7.20
N GLU A 336 -32.14 -12.21 -6.18
CA GLU A 336 -30.91 -11.55 -5.78
C GLU A 336 -29.85 -12.52 -5.27
N ALA A 337 -30.25 -13.56 -4.51
CA ALA A 337 -29.31 -14.52 -3.96
C ALA A 337 -28.66 -15.35 -5.09
N GLU A 338 -29.41 -15.71 -6.14
CA GLU A 338 -28.85 -16.35 -7.34
C GLU A 338 -27.85 -15.44 -8.06
N MET A 339 -28.18 -14.16 -8.19
CA MET A 339 -27.30 -13.15 -8.80
C MET A 339 -25.98 -13.05 -8.03
N LEU A 340 -26.02 -12.90 -6.71
CA LEU A 340 -24.82 -12.81 -5.86
C LEU A 340 -23.99 -14.10 -5.95
N VAL A 341 -24.60 -15.26 -5.83
CA VAL A 341 -23.90 -16.57 -5.93
C VAL A 341 -23.22 -16.71 -7.29
N LYS A 342 -23.87 -16.24 -8.36
CA LYS A 342 -23.27 -16.28 -9.70
C LYS A 342 -22.07 -15.33 -9.81
N ALA A 343 -22.17 -14.11 -9.26
CA ALA A 343 -21.08 -13.15 -9.21
C ALA A 343 -19.90 -13.69 -8.38
N PHE A 344 -20.15 -14.25 -7.21
CA PHE A 344 -19.12 -14.86 -6.37
C PHE A 344 -18.37 -16.00 -7.07
N LYS A 345 -19.07 -16.88 -7.77
CA LYS A 345 -18.45 -17.95 -8.56
C LYS A 345 -17.56 -17.43 -9.72
N ILE A 346 -17.84 -16.22 -10.20
CA ILE A 346 -16.99 -15.59 -11.21
C ILE A 346 -15.78 -14.96 -10.52
N ILE A 347 -16.02 -14.13 -9.51
CA ILE A 347 -14.96 -13.43 -8.74
C ILE A 347 -13.90 -14.43 -8.22
N ASP A 348 -14.34 -15.58 -7.70
CA ASP A 348 -13.45 -16.61 -7.12
C ASP A 348 -12.48 -17.25 -8.14
N LYS A 349 -12.73 -17.11 -9.45
CA LYS A 349 -11.85 -17.64 -10.48
C LYS A 349 -10.63 -16.77 -10.76
N TYR A 350 -10.74 -15.48 -10.47
CA TYR A 350 -9.72 -14.52 -10.87
C TYR A 350 -8.60 -14.40 -9.85
N PRO A 351 -7.34 -14.44 -10.29
CA PRO A 351 -6.20 -14.17 -9.43
C PRO A 351 -6.15 -12.73 -8.91
N LEU A 352 -6.68 -11.75 -9.69
CA LEU A 352 -6.82 -10.37 -9.25
C LEU A 352 -8.27 -9.90 -9.43
N VAL A 353 -8.80 -9.27 -8.39
CA VAL A 353 -10.09 -8.58 -8.40
C VAL A 353 -9.87 -7.13 -8.08
N LEU A 354 -10.35 -6.26 -8.94
CA LEU A 354 -10.12 -4.82 -8.91
C LEU A 354 -11.42 -4.10 -8.56
N THR A 355 -11.34 -3.10 -7.70
CA THR A 355 -12.47 -2.22 -7.36
C THR A 355 -12.00 -0.78 -7.21
N PHE A 356 -12.95 0.12 -7.09
CA PHE A 356 -12.71 1.49 -6.65
C PHE A 356 -13.57 1.78 -5.42
N VAL A 357 -12.94 1.87 -4.23
CA VAL A 357 -13.59 1.95 -2.90
C VAL A 357 -14.15 0.61 -2.39
N GLY A 358 -13.77 -0.53 -2.98
CA GLY A 358 -14.36 -1.84 -2.67
C GLY A 358 -14.09 -2.37 -1.26
N ASP A 359 -13.00 -1.96 -0.60
CA ASP A 359 -12.72 -2.27 0.81
C ASP A 359 -13.82 -1.74 1.74
N THR A 360 -14.36 -0.56 1.42
CA THR A 360 -15.33 0.13 2.27
C THR A 360 -16.74 0.08 1.72
N PHE A 361 -16.94 -0.23 0.42
CA PHE A 361 -18.26 -0.31 -0.20
C PHE A 361 -18.51 -1.64 -0.93
N ASP A 362 -18.07 -1.84 -2.17
CA ASP A 362 -18.54 -2.92 -3.04
C ASP A 362 -18.44 -4.32 -2.43
N LEU A 363 -17.23 -4.77 -2.16
CA LEU A 363 -17.01 -6.12 -1.65
C LEU A 363 -17.54 -6.28 -0.23
N LYS A 364 -17.44 -5.23 0.58
CA LYS A 364 -18.01 -5.21 1.92
C LYS A 364 -19.53 -5.30 1.89
N TYR A 365 -20.20 -4.57 0.98
CA TYR A 365 -21.63 -4.63 0.80
C TYR A 365 -22.08 -6.02 0.35
N LEU A 366 -21.44 -6.55 -0.70
CA LEU A 366 -21.72 -7.90 -1.22
C LEU A 366 -21.61 -8.97 -0.13
N HIS A 367 -20.55 -8.93 0.69
CA HIS A 367 -20.35 -9.86 1.80
C HIS A 367 -21.47 -9.77 2.84
N ASN A 368 -21.80 -8.55 3.31
CA ASN A 368 -22.84 -8.38 4.33
C ASN A 368 -24.24 -8.61 3.77
N ARG A 369 -24.48 -8.31 2.50
CA ARG A 369 -25.74 -8.62 1.82
C ARG A 369 -25.96 -10.11 1.68
N ALA A 370 -24.91 -10.86 1.32
CA ALA A 370 -24.97 -12.32 1.27
C ALA A 370 -25.34 -12.94 2.62
N LYS A 371 -24.75 -12.44 3.73
CA LYS A 371 -25.14 -12.85 5.09
C LYS A 371 -26.62 -12.57 5.38
N ARG A 372 -27.08 -11.38 4.99
CA ARG A 372 -28.49 -10.99 5.19
C ARG A 372 -29.46 -11.86 4.39
N LEU A 373 -29.08 -12.23 3.18
CA LEU A 373 -29.85 -13.15 2.33
C LEU A 373 -29.71 -14.62 2.76
N ARG A 374 -28.93 -14.92 3.82
CA ARG A 374 -28.65 -16.27 4.34
C ARG A 374 -28.00 -17.19 3.30
N ILE A 375 -27.19 -16.64 2.41
CA ILE A 375 -26.35 -17.42 1.51
C ILE A 375 -25.32 -18.17 2.37
N ASP A 376 -25.05 -19.42 2.03
CA ASP A 376 -24.00 -20.21 2.67
C ASP A 376 -22.62 -19.58 2.35
N MET A 377 -22.10 -18.84 3.35
CA MET A 377 -20.88 -18.03 3.20
C MET A 377 -19.65 -18.90 2.94
N ASP A 378 -19.53 -20.03 3.63
CA ASP A 378 -18.35 -20.91 3.52
C ASP A 378 -18.30 -21.58 2.14
N LYS A 379 -19.46 -21.82 1.54
CA LYS A 379 -19.56 -22.48 0.25
C LYS A 379 -19.50 -21.54 -0.95
N PHE A 380 -20.05 -20.33 -0.83
CA PHE A 380 -20.29 -19.49 -2.00
C PHE A 380 -19.59 -18.12 -1.95
N CYS A 381 -19.29 -17.57 -0.77
CA CYS A 381 -18.72 -16.24 -0.68
C CYS A 381 -17.19 -16.30 -0.66
N PRO A 382 -16.52 -15.79 -1.70
CA PRO A 382 -15.05 -15.75 -1.75
C PRO A 382 -14.45 -14.60 -0.93
N ILE A 383 -15.28 -13.73 -0.36
CA ILE A 383 -14.90 -12.51 0.32
C ILE A 383 -14.90 -12.73 1.83
N SER A 384 -13.80 -12.36 2.47
CA SER A 384 -13.68 -12.25 3.92
C SER A 384 -13.39 -10.80 4.29
N LEU A 385 -13.95 -10.33 5.42
CA LEU A 385 -13.67 -8.99 5.93
C LEU A 385 -12.65 -9.11 7.06
N ARG A 386 -11.56 -8.35 6.97
CA ARG A 386 -10.53 -8.23 7.99
C ARG A 386 -10.43 -6.79 8.44
N GLY A 387 -10.28 -6.56 9.71
CA GLY A 387 -10.10 -5.24 10.28
C GLY A 387 -10.32 -5.27 11.77
N ASN A 388 -9.63 -4.38 12.46
CA ASN A 388 -9.83 -4.14 13.88
C ASN A 388 -11.26 -3.59 14.14
N GLN A 389 -11.58 -3.34 15.39
CA GLN A 389 -12.89 -2.79 15.82
C GLN A 389 -13.26 -1.45 15.13
N ASP A 390 -12.36 -0.81 14.38
CA ASP A 390 -12.64 0.36 13.56
C ASP A 390 -13.13 -0.04 12.15
N PRO A 391 -14.41 0.19 11.82
CA PRO A 391 -14.96 -0.13 10.49
C PRO A 391 -14.26 0.57 9.32
N ARG A 392 -13.52 1.65 9.57
CA ARG A 392 -12.78 2.39 8.54
C ARG A 392 -11.51 1.68 8.12
N ARG A 393 -11.03 0.74 8.94
CA ARG A 393 -9.82 -0.08 8.70
C ARG A 393 -10.16 -1.48 8.19
N GLU A 394 -11.45 -1.82 8.03
CA GLU A 394 -11.84 -3.09 7.42
C GLU A 394 -11.35 -3.18 5.98
N ARG A 395 -10.87 -4.37 5.62
CA ARG A 395 -10.38 -4.71 4.28
C ARG A 395 -11.16 -5.91 3.76
N ALA A 396 -11.51 -5.89 2.49
CA ALA A 396 -12.07 -7.04 1.82
C ALA A 396 -10.92 -7.91 1.28
N ILE A 397 -10.83 -9.12 1.76
CA ILE A 397 -9.81 -10.10 1.37
C ILE A 397 -10.48 -11.23 0.61
N LEU A 398 -9.83 -11.73 -0.43
CA LEU A 398 -10.31 -12.88 -1.18
C LEU A 398 -9.69 -14.17 -0.67
N ASN A 399 -10.47 -15.25 -0.67
CA ASN A 399 -9.99 -16.56 -0.22
C ASN A 399 -8.89 -17.10 -1.13
N ARG A 400 -8.99 -16.91 -2.45
CA ARG A 400 -8.04 -17.42 -3.44
C ARG A 400 -7.19 -16.32 -4.09
N GLY A 401 -7.84 -15.33 -4.68
CA GLY A 401 -7.18 -14.23 -5.38
C GLY A 401 -6.70 -13.12 -4.45
N ILE A 402 -6.25 -12.05 -5.07
CA ILE A 402 -5.87 -10.79 -4.42
C ILE A 402 -6.89 -9.72 -4.80
N HIS A 403 -7.34 -8.96 -3.81
CA HIS A 403 -8.17 -7.78 -4.03
C HIS A 403 -7.33 -6.51 -4.04
N ILE A 404 -7.47 -5.71 -5.08
CA ILE A 404 -6.85 -4.39 -5.22
C ILE A 404 -7.95 -3.34 -5.21
N ASP A 405 -7.96 -2.50 -4.18
CA ASP A 405 -8.77 -1.28 -4.12
C ASP A 405 -7.97 -0.09 -4.65
N PHE A 406 -8.28 0.35 -5.86
CA PHE A 406 -7.55 1.44 -6.51
C PHE A 406 -7.76 2.81 -5.86
N TYR A 407 -8.82 3.01 -5.06
CA TYR A 407 -9.02 4.28 -4.38
C TYR A 407 -7.81 4.66 -3.53
N LYS A 408 -7.36 3.76 -2.63
CA LYS A 408 -6.20 4.02 -1.78
C LYS A 408 -4.90 4.21 -2.57
N PHE A 409 -4.73 3.46 -3.65
CA PHE A 409 -3.56 3.59 -4.51
C PHE A 409 -3.50 4.96 -5.19
N PHE A 410 -4.63 5.44 -5.73
CA PHE A 410 -4.69 6.76 -6.36
C PHE A 410 -4.70 7.93 -5.37
N THR A 411 -5.13 7.74 -4.11
CA THR A 411 -5.02 8.78 -3.07
C THR A 411 -3.60 8.95 -2.56
N ASN A 412 -2.69 8.02 -2.85
CA ASN A 412 -1.28 8.13 -2.47
C ASN A 412 -0.61 9.32 -3.21
N PRO A 413 -0.12 10.34 -2.48
CA PRO A 413 0.49 11.52 -3.10
C PRO A 413 1.67 11.20 -4.01
N SER A 414 2.45 10.17 -3.66
CA SER A 414 3.60 9.76 -4.47
C SER A 414 3.17 9.15 -5.81
N ILE A 415 2.09 8.38 -5.83
CA ILE A 415 1.52 7.85 -7.08
C ILE A 415 0.94 8.99 -7.92
N LYS A 416 0.12 9.86 -7.30
CA LYS A 416 -0.52 11.00 -7.96
C LYS A 416 0.49 11.92 -8.62
N ILE A 417 1.55 12.29 -7.90
CA ILE A 417 2.52 13.31 -8.37
C ILE A 417 3.59 12.68 -9.25
N TYR A 418 4.26 11.62 -8.79
CA TYR A 418 5.45 11.08 -9.48
C TYR A 418 5.12 10.07 -10.58
N ALA A 419 4.12 9.21 -10.39
CA ALA A 419 3.78 8.23 -11.41
C ALA A 419 2.80 8.79 -12.46
N LEU A 420 1.90 9.68 -12.06
CA LEU A 420 0.83 10.20 -12.91
C LEU A 420 0.91 11.72 -13.16
N SER A 421 2.02 12.37 -12.77
CA SER A 421 2.31 13.79 -13.03
C SER A 421 1.20 14.76 -12.61
N GLY A 422 0.42 14.41 -11.57
CA GLY A 422 -0.70 15.22 -11.09
C GLY A 422 -1.87 15.31 -12.08
N ALA A 423 -2.07 14.29 -12.92
CA ALA A 423 -3.06 14.27 -14.00
C ALA A 423 -4.51 14.53 -13.54
N TYR A 424 -4.82 14.34 -12.26
CA TYR A 424 -6.17 14.57 -11.70
C TYR A 424 -6.13 15.46 -10.45
N GLN A 425 -7.23 16.19 -10.21
CA GLN A 425 -7.34 17.11 -9.07
C GLN A 425 -8.07 16.46 -7.88
N ARG A 426 -9.14 15.70 -8.15
CA ARG A 426 -9.98 15.03 -7.15
C ARG A 426 -9.72 13.53 -7.15
N GLU A 427 -9.82 12.89 -5.97
CA GLU A 427 -9.63 11.46 -5.79
C GLU A 427 -10.94 10.67 -5.99
N ASN A 428 -11.77 11.04 -6.97
CA ASN A 428 -12.93 10.27 -7.38
C ASN A 428 -12.70 9.61 -8.74
N LEU A 429 -13.42 8.53 -9.03
CA LEU A 429 -13.25 7.74 -10.23
C LEU A 429 -13.36 8.58 -11.53
N ASP A 430 -14.29 9.52 -11.57
CA ASP A 430 -14.51 10.37 -12.74
C ASP A 430 -13.31 11.29 -13.04
N SER A 431 -12.82 12.02 -12.02
CA SER A 431 -11.65 12.91 -12.19
C SER A 431 -10.38 12.15 -12.54
N ILE A 432 -10.19 10.97 -11.97
CA ILE A 432 -9.03 10.11 -12.26
C ILE A 432 -9.14 9.54 -13.68
N ALA A 433 -10.32 9.04 -14.08
CA ALA A 433 -10.55 8.52 -15.42
C ALA A 433 -10.38 9.60 -16.49
N GLU A 434 -10.88 10.81 -16.26
CA GLU A 434 -10.67 11.93 -17.17
C GLU A 434 -9.20 12.30 -17.28
N GLY A 435 -8.48 12.41 -16.16
CA GLY A 435 -7.07 12.82 -16.13
C GLY A 435 -6.11 11.76 -16.68
N VAL A 436 -6.33 10.48 -16.38
CA VAL A 436 -5.42 9.40 -16.75
C VAL A 436 -5.79 8.76 -18.09
N LEU A 437 -7.09 8.51 -18.32
CA LEU A 437 -7.58 7.79 -19.49
C LEU A 437 -8.19 8.70 -20.57
N GLY A 438 -8.42 9.99 -20.28
CA GLY A 438 -9.21 10.86 -21.14
C GLY A 438 -10.67 10.41 -21.27
N ALA A 439 -11.17 9.61 -20.33
CA ALA A 439 -12.52 9.04 -20.33
C ALA A 439 -13.38 9.67 -19.25
N LYS A 440 -14.69 9.76 -19.52
CA LYS A 440 -15.66 10.33 -18.56
C LYS A 440 -16.70 9.29 -18.17
N LYS A 441 -17.24 9.43 -16.97
CA LYS A 441 -18.46 8.74 -16.55
C LYS A 441 -19.66 9.21 -17.37
N LEU A 442 -20.73 8.41 -17.32
CA LEU A 442 -22.02 8.85 -17.85
C LEU A 442 -22.60 9.96 -16.96
N GLU A 443 -23.04 11.05 -17.58
CA GLU A 443 -23.83 12.08 -16.88
C GLU A 443 -25.24 11.54 -16.72
N LEU A 444 -25.67 11.37 -15.46
CA LEU A 444 -27.01 10.90 -15.15
C LEU A 444 -27.97 12.08 -15.06
N SER A 445 -29.14 11.96 -15.67
CA SER A 445 -30.23 12.95 -15.59
C SER A 445 -31.21 12.69 -14.44
N THR A 446 -31.15 11.47 -13.85
CA THR A 446 -32.03 10.99 -12.76
C THR A 446 -31.22 10.25 -11.73
N ASP A 447 -31.84 9.96 -10.58
CA ASP A 447 -31.20 9.13 -9.55
C ASP A 447 -30.94 7.70 -10.06
N ILE A 448 -29.85 7.06 -9.59
CA ILE A 448 -29.46 5.71 -10.02
C ILE A 448 -30.59 4.69 -9.84
N SER A 449 -31.37 4.84 -8.76
CA SER A 449 -32.50 3.93 -8.48
C SER A 449 -33.65 4.02 -9.48
N ASP A 450 -33.73 5.10 -10.25
CA ASP A 450 -34.78 5.37 -11.24
C ASP A 450 -34.34 5.10 -12.69
N LEU A 451 -33.05 4.79 -12.90
CA LEU A 451 -32.52 4.43 -14.22
C LEU A 451 -33.22 3.18 -14.75
N ASP A 452 -33.53 3.15 -16.06
CA ASP A 452 -33.97 1.92 -16.68
C ASP A 452 -32.87 0.84 -16.68
N TYR A 453 -33.20 -0.42 -17.02
CA TYR A 453 -32.21 -1.51 -16.95
C TYR A 453 -31.04 -1.35 -17.89
N TYR A 454 -31.21 -0.72 -19.06
CA TYR A 454 -30.09 -0.47 -19.97
C TYR A 454 -29.17 0.63 -19.47
N GLU A 455 -29.74 1.70 -18.94
CA GLU A 455 -29.00 2.82 -18.36
C GLU A 455 -28.24 2.35 -17.09
N LEU A 456 -28.90 1.63 -16.20
CA LEU A 456 -28.33 1.07 -14.99
C LEU A 456 -27.17 0.11 -15.32
N ALA A 457 -27.38 -0.81 -16.28
CA ALA A 457 -26.36 -1.75 -16.69
C ALA A 457 -25.14 -1.08 -17.33
N HIS A 458 -25.38 -0.07 -18.17
CA HIS A 458 -24.31 0.69 -18.79
C HIS A 458 -23.51 1.48 -17.76
N TYR A 459 -24.18 2.13 -16.82
CA TYR A 459 -23.55 2.93 -15.76
C TYR A 459 -22.66 2.05 -14.85
N CYS A 460 -23.20 1.01 -14.26
CA CYS A 460 -22.49 0.10 -13.38
C CYS A 460 -21.32 -0.60 -14.12
N TRP A 461 -21.52 -1.10 -15.33
CA TRP A 461 -20.44 -1.72 -16.10
C TRP A 461 -19.35 -0.71 -16.48
N LEU A 462 -19.71 0.53 -16.81
CA LEU A 462 -18.72 1.54 -17.17
C LEU A 462 -17.77 1.84 -16.01
N ASP A 463 -18.28 1.91 -14.77
CA ASP A 463 -17.44 2.13 -13.59
C ASP A 463 -16.45 0.96 -13.41
N ALA A 464 -16.89 -0.29 -13.51
CA ALA A 464 -15.99 -1.45 -13.52
C ALA A 464 -14.99 -1.40 -14.71
N ASN A 465 -15.44 -1.04 -15.91
CA ASN A 465 -14.58 -0.97 -17.09
C ASN A 465 -13.51 0.13 -16.98
N LEU A 466 -13.83 1.29 -16.39
CA LEU A 466 -12.84 2.34 -16.12
C LEU A 466 -11.75 1.84 -15.19
N VAL A 467 -12.10 1.11 -14.13
CA VAL A 467 -11.14 0.48 -13.21
C VAL A 467 -10.26 -0.54 -13.93
N MET A 468 -10.83 -1.37 -14.80
CA MET A 468 -10.07 -2.29 -15.64
C MET A 468 -9.08 -1.56 -16.54
N ARG A 469 -9.53 -0.49 -17.22
CA ARG A 469 -8.71 0.30 -18.13
C ARG A 469 -7.52 0.97 -17.46
N PHE A 470 -7.57 1.33 -16.18
CA PHE A 470 -6.39 1.81 -15.45
C PHE A 470 -5.26 0.78 -15.49
N THR A 471 -5.55 -0.50 -15.35
CA THR A 471 -4.53 -1.55 -15.39
C THR A 471 -3.98 -1.83 -16.79
N GLN A 472 -4.68 -1.39 -17.81
CA GLN A 472 -4.28 -1.55 -19.22
C GLN A 472 -3.59 -0.28 -19.78
N TYR A 473 -3.62 0.81 -19.03
CA TYR A 473 -3.04 2.09 -19.40
C TYR A 473 -1.52 1.94 -19.68
N GLU A 474 -1.06 2.50 -20.79
CA GLU A 474 0.36 2.49 -21.22
C GLU A 474 1.07 1.13 -21.04
N SER A 475 0.51 0.10 -21.66
CA SER A 475 1.06 -1.26 -21.61
C SER A 475 1.16 -1.81 -20.17
N ASN A 476 0.09 -1.67 -19.40
CA ASN A 476 -0.03 -2.12 -18.01
C ASN A 476 0.90 -1.38 -17.03
N LEU A 477 1.20 -0.10 -17.27
CA LEU A 477 2.12 0.71 -16.46
C LEU A 477 1.82 0.61 -14.96
N LEU A 478 0.54 0.81 -14.57
CA LEU A 478 0.17 0.78 -13.15
C LEU A 478 0.38 -0.60 -12.51
N LEU A 479 0.04 -1.67 -13.23
CA LEU A 479 0.28 -3.03 -12.73
C LEU A 479 1.78 -3.33 -12.58
N ARG A 480 2.59 -2.91 -13.57
CA ARG A 480 4.05 -3.04 -13.51
C ARG A 480 4.65 -2.23 -12.37
N LEU A 481 4.12 -1.04 -12.10
CA LEU A 481 4.54 -0.20 -10.95
C LEU A 481 4.22 -0.89 -9.62
N ILE A 482 3.00 -1.43 -9.46
CA ILE A 482 2.63 -2.19 -8.27
C ILE A 482 3.59 -3.36 -8.06
N VAL A 483 3.89 -4.13 -9.11
CA VAL A 483 4.83 -5.26 -9.02
C VAL A 483 6.25 -4.79 -8.68
N LEU A 484 6.70 -3.69 -9.24
CA LEU A 484 8.01 -3.12 -8.89
C LEU A 484 8.09 -2.73 -7.42
N LEU A 485 7.05 -2.06 -6.90
CA LEU A 485 6.96 -1.70 -5.49
C LEU A 485 6.92 -2.94 -4.57
N MET A 486 6.21 -4.01 -4.96
CA MET A 486 6.24 -5.30 -4.24
C MET A 486 7.67 -5.84 -4.13
N ARG A 487 8.40 -5.85 -5.24
CA ARG A 487 9.77 -6.38 -5.31
C ARG A 487 10.74 -5.59 -4.43
N ILE A 488 10.65 -4.26 -4.45
CA ILE A 488 11.51 -3.38 -3.67
C ILE A 488 11.15 -3.45 -2.18
N SER A 489 9.87 -3.32 -1.84
CA SER A 489 9.41 -3.28 -0.45
C SER A 489 9.28 -4.64 0.22
N ARG A 490 9.35 -5.74 -0.53
CA ARG A 490 9.09 -7.12 -0.07
C ARG A 490 7.66 -7.32 0.46
N MET A 491 6.75 -6.46 0.11
CA MET A 491 5.36 -6.53 0.53
C MET A 491 4.50 -7.28 -0.49
N SER A 492 3.42 -7.88 -0.02
CA SER A 492 2.40 -8.50 -0.87
C SER A 492 1.66 -7.47 -1.72
N MET A 493 1.07 -7.88 -2.84
CA MET A 493 0.42 -6.98 -3.80
C MET A 493 -0.71 -6.15 -3.19
N ASP A 494 -1.51 -6.75 -2.36
CA ASP A 494 -2.61 -6.08 -1.64
C ASP A 494 -2.12 -5.09 -0.58
N ASP A 495 -0.99 -5.36 0.08
CA ASP A 495 -0.38 -4.43 1.02
C ASP A 495 0.22 -3.21 0.33
N VAL A 496 0.98 -3.41 -0.76
CA VAL A 496 1.57 -2.31 -1.54
C VAL A 496 0.53 -1.31 -2.00
N THR A 497 -0.65 -1.78 -2.40
CA THR A 497 -1.72 -0.91 -2.90
C THR A 497 -2.50 -0.20 -1.80
N ARG A 498 -2.40 -0.66 -0.56
CA ARG A 498 -3.12 -0.09 0.60
C ARG A 498 -2.27 0.79 1.48
N PHE A 499 -0.94 0.58 1.47
CA PHE A 499 -0.01 1.36 2.29
C PHE A 499 0.66 2.48 1.49
N PHE A 500 1.14 3.48 2.21
CA PHE A 500 1.83 4.62 1.65
C PHE A 500 3.35 4.40 1.58
N ILE A 501 4.06 5.35 0.98
CA ILE A 501 5.50 5.28 0.74
C ILE A 501 6.33 5.08 2.03
N SER A 502 5.88 5.65 3.16
CA SER A 502 6.53 5.45 4.47
C SER A 502 6.61 3.97 4.85
N SER A 503 5.52 3.22 4.68
CA SER A 503 5.49 1.78 4.95
C SER A 503 6.36 1.00 3.97
N TRP A 504 6.44 1.40 2.69
CA TRP A 504 7.32 0.74 1.72
C TRP A 504 8.79 0.92 2.09
N ILE A 505 9.19 2.14 2.46
CA ILE A 505 10.55 2.46 2.90
C ILE A 505 10.86 1.75 4.22
N GLN A 506 9.93 1.77 5.18
CA GLN A 506 10.10 1.10 6.46
C GLN A 506 10.28 -0.41 6.29
N SER A 507 9.54 -1.04 5.37
CA SER A 507 9.69 -2.45 5.05
C SER A 507 11.08 -2.75 4.47
N LEU A 508 11.59 -1.90 3.58
CA LEU A 508 12.94 -2.02 3.03
C LEU A 508 14.01 -1.92 4.14
N PHE A 509 13.92 -0.93 5.02
CA PHE A 509 14.85 -0.80 6.15
C PHE A 509 14.79 -1.99 7.10
N ARG A 510 13.60 -2.48 7.43
CA ARG A 510 13.43 -3.67 8.28
C ARG A 510 14.08 -4.90 7.67
N GLN A 511 13.94 -5.08 6.36
CA GLN A 511 14.61 -6.16 5.65
C GLN A 511 16.12 -6.05 5.75
N GLU A 512 16.69 -4.87 5.47
CA GLU A 512 18.13 -4.63 5.54
C GLU A 512 18.67 -4.88 6.94
N HIS A 513 18.00 -4.39 7.99
CA HIS A 513 18.37 -4.65 9.37
C HIS A 513 18.41 -6.14 9.67
N ARG A 514 17.34 -6.87 9.34
CA ARG A 514 17.27 -8.32 9.61
C ARG A 514 18.31 -9.12 8.81
N SER A 515 18.52 -8.77 7.55
CA SER A 515 19.52 -9.43 6.69
C SER A 515 20.95 -9.28 7.22
N ASN A 516 21.23 -8.19 7.92
CA ASN A 516 22.54 -7.86 8.47
C ASN A 516 22.65 -8.11 9.98
N HIS A 517 21.68 -8.78 10.61
CA HIS A 517 21.63 -9.04 12.06
C HIS A 517 21.70 -7.77 12.90
N ILE A 518 21.06 -6.68 12.44
CA ILE A 518 20.95 -5.40 13.11
C ILE A 518 19.63 -5.38 13.88
N LEU A 519 19.67 -4.95 15.15
CA LEU A 519 18.48 -4.74 15.97
C LEU A 519 17.68 -3.54 15.43
N ILE A 520 16.42 -3.77 15.10
CA ILE A 520 15.53 -2.67 14.69
C ILE A 520 15.18 -1.84 15.92
N PRO A 521 15.58 -0.56 15.99
CA PRO A 521 15.30 0.28 17.15
C PRO A 521 13.80 0.59 17.23
N ARG A 522 13.29 0.66 18.45
CA ARG A 522 11.96 1.22 18.72
C ARG A 522 12.08 2.74 18.79
N ARG A 523 10.96 3.44 18.67
CA ARG A 523 10.91 4.89 18.79
C ARG A 523 11.45 5.35 20.16
N GLU A 524 11.07 4.65 21.24
CA GLU A 524 11.53 4.94 22.58
C GLU A 524 13.05 4.78 22.74
N ASP A 525 13.66 3.86 21.99
CA ASP A 525 15.12 3.67 22.00
C ASP A 525 15.82 4.86 21.34
N ILE A 526 15.29 5.33 20.19
CA ILE A 526 15.77 6.52 19.48
C ILE A 526 15.62 7.75 20.39
N ASP A 527 14.42 7.97 20.94
CA ASP A 527 14.12 9.11 21.81
C ASP A 527 15.02 9.13 23.07
N SER A 528 15.33 7.96 23.63
CA SER A 528 16.18 7.84 24.83
C SER A 528 17.65 8.19 24.57
N VAL A 529 18.17 7.84 23.37
CA VAL A 529 19.57 8.09 23.00
C VAL A 529 19.76 9.49 22.43
N LYS A 530 18.78 9.98 21.65
CA LYS A 530 18.88 11.26 20.93
C LYS A 530 18.35 12.46 21.71
N GLN A 531 18.00 12.30 23.00
CA GLN A 531 17.38 13.32 23.84
C GLN A 531 16.15 13.94 23.16
N ALA A 532 14.95 13.46 23.51
CA ALA A 532 13.67 13.86 22.90
C ALA A 532 13.40 15.38 22.88
N ASP A 533 14.13 16.16 23.66
CA ASP A 533 14.08 17.63 23.72
C ASP A 533 14.94 18.33 22.64
N ALA A 534 15.71 17.62 21.86
CA ALA A 534 16.34 18.15 20.65
C ALA A 534 15.30 18.30 19.52
N GLN A 535 14.14 18.84 19.81
CA GLN A 535 13.40 19.60 18.82
C GLN A 535 14.33 20.73 18.41
N THR A 536 15.02 20.55 17.31
CA THR A 536 15.80 21.60 16.65
C THR A 536 14.81 22.68 16.24
N GLU A 537 14.45 23.55 17.18
CA GLU A 537 13.95 24.86 16.85
C GLU A 537 15.14 25.60 16.25
N ALA A 538 15.38 25.42 14.96
CA ALA A 538 16.29 26.27 14.25
C ALA A 538 15.71 27.68 14.31
N ILE A 539 16.20 28.47 15.25
CA ILE A 539 15.83 29.87 15.38
C ILE A 539 16.77 30.66 14.49
N ILE A 540 16.29 31.05 13.29
CA ILE A 540 16.99 32.00 12.43
C ILE A 540 16.26 33.35 12.54
N GLY A 541 16.96 34.36 13.02
CA GLY A 541 16.41 35.71 13.19
C GLY A 541 15.25 35.82 14.18
N GLY A 542 15.25 34.97 15.23
CA GLY A 542 14.23 34.98 16.29
C GLY A 542 12.89 34.34 15.92
N LYS A 543 12.80 33.64 14.79
CA LYS A 543 11.61 32.90 14.38
C LYS A 543 11.90 31.40 14.32
N ALA A 544 11.03 30.61 14.92
CA ALA A 544 11.05 29.15 14.76
C ALA A 544 10.71 28.79 13.31
N PHE A 545 11.59 28.03 12.64
CA PHE A 545 11.32 27.51 11.30
C PHE A 545 10.71 26.13 11.41
N LYS A 546 9.52 25.98 10.85
CA LYS A 546 8.87 24.70 10.65
C LYS A 546 8.97 24.35 9.15
N GLY A 547 9.99 23.59 8.78
CA GLY A 547 10.11 22.96 7.49
C GLY A 547 10.75 23.81 6.38
N ALA A 548 10.13 24.87 5.87
CA ALA A 548 10.61 25.59 4.69
C ALA A 548 10.52 27.11 4.82
N ILE A 549 11.40 27.81 4.12
CA ILE A 549 11.26 29.26 3.93
C ILE A 549 10.26 29.47 2.79
N VAL A 550 9.13 30.06 3.09
CA VAL A 550 8.12 30.46 2.09
C VAL A 550 8.21 31.97 1.89
N ILE A 551 8.60 32.38 0.69
CA ILE A 551 8.65 33.79 0.30
C ILE A 551 7.31 34.13 -0.37
N ASN A 552 6.64 35.21 0.08
CA ASN A 552 5.41 35.67 -0.56
C ASN A 552 5.73 36.13 -1.99
N PRO A 553 4.97 35.64 -3.00
CA PRO A 553 5.16 36.07 -4.37
C PRO A 553 4.81 37.55 -4.54
N VAL A 554 5.55 38.22 -5.41
CA VAL A 554 5.18 39.57 -5.86
C VAL A 554 3.96 39.43 -6.76
N ALA A 555 2.84 40.07 -6.39
CA ALA A 555 1.62 40.03 -7.18
C ALA A 555 1.83 40.70 -8.53
N GLY A 556 1.44 40.04 -9.61
CA GLY A 556 1.56 40.60 -10.96
C GLY A 556 1.68 39.52 -12.04
N VAL A 557 1.86 39.96 -13.28
CA VAL A 557 2.15 39.12 -14.44
C VAL A 557 3.66 39.22 -14.70
N HIS A 558 4.34 38.08 -14.63
CA HIS A 558 5.79 38.00 -14.83
C HIS A 558 6.07 37.32 -16.16
N PHE A 559 6.91 37.96 -17.00
CA PHE A 559 7.36 37.43 -18.28
C PHE A 559 8.77 36.84 -18.13
N ASN A 560 9.07 35.80 -18.93
CA ASN A 560 10.38 35.14 -18.94
C ASN A 560 10.78 34.57 -17.56
N ALA A 561 9.81 34.09 -16.80
CA ALA A 561 10.07 33.45 -15.51
C ALA A 561 10.76 32.10 -15.73
N THR A 562 11.86 31.86 -15.02
CA THR A 562 12.58 30.57 -15.00
C THR A 562 12.29 29.89 -13.67
N VAL A 563 11.80 28.65 -13.72
CA VAL A 563 11.58 27.81 -12.54
C VAL A 563 12.75 26.85 -12.39
N LEU A 564 13.41 26.89 -11.24
CA LEU A 564 14.48 25.97 -10.89
C LEU A 564 14.04 25.10 -9.71
N ASP A 565 14.33 23.81 -9.79
CA ASP A 565 14.06 22.85 -8.73
C ASP A 565 15.26 21.93 -8.52
N PHE A 566 15.51 21.55 -7.26
CA PHE A 566 16.55 20.56 -6.95
C PHE A 566 15.99 19.17 -7.14
N ALA A 567 16.65 18.34 -7.91
CA ALA A 567 16.28 16.95 -8.06
C ALA A 567 16.41 16.22 -6.70
N SER A 568 15.27 15.79 -6.14
CA SER A 568 15.23 15.03 -4.89
C SER A 568 16.04 15.67 -3.75
N LEU A 569 15.81 16.95 -3.42
CA LEU A 569 16.64 17.75 -2.51
C LEU A 569 16.95 17.01 -1.19
N TYR A 570 15.91 16.55 -0.45
CA TYR A 570 16.11 15.88 0.82
C TYR A 570 16.87 14.55 0.71
N PRO A 571 16.49 13.62 -0.18
CA PRO A 571 17.25 12.40 -0.41
C PRO A 571 18.72 12.67 -0.79
N THR A 572 18.97 13.68 -1.61
CA THR A 572 20.34 14.06 -2.00
C THR A 572 21.14 14.56 -0.80
N ILE A 573 20.58 15.41 0.05
CA ILE A 573 21.21 15.88 1.29
C ILE A 573 21.49 14.70 2.22
N MET A 574 20.49 13.83 2.46
CA MET A 574 20.66 12.65 3.30
C MET A 574 21.81 11.76 2.81
N LYS A 575 21.86 11.49 1.50
CA LYS A 575 22.95 10.71 0.88
C LYS A 575 24.31 11.40 1.01
N THR A 576 24.39 12.71 0.68
CA THR A 576 25.66 13.46 0.65
C THR A 576 26.28 13.58 2.03
N HIS A 577 25.44 13.75 3.06
CA HIS A 577 25.88 13.95 4.44
C HIS A 577 25.72 12.68 5.31
N ASN A 578 25.37 11.54 4.70
CA ASN A 578 25.15 10.28 5.39
C ASN A 578 24.19 10.41 6.60
N ILE A 579 23.06 11.10 6.40
CA ILE A 579 22.09 11.38 7.47
C ILE A 579 21.20 10.17 7.68
N SER A 580 21.30 9.55 8.85
CA SER A 580 20.42 8.47 9.30
C SER A 580 20.27 8.49 10.82
N TYR A 581 19.43 7.63 11.35
CA TYR A 581 19.15 7.59 12.79
C TYR A 581 20.39 7.22 13.63
N GLU A 582 21.35 6.48 13.07
CA GLU A 582 22.60 6.11 13.73
C GLU A 582 23.69 7.16 13.59
N THR A 583 23.69 7.99 12.55
CA THR A 583 24.75 8.96 12.28
C THR A 583 24.48 10.35 12.87
N VAL A 584 23.19 10.74 13.00
CA VAL A 584 22.81 12.02 13.61
C VAL A 584 22.92 11.91 15.14
N ASP A 585 23.63 12.84 15.76
CA ASP A 585 23.93 12.87 17.20
C ASP A 585 24.49 11.52 17.70
N CYS A 586 25.45 10.98 16.95
CA CYS A 586 26.12 9.73 17.32
C CYS A 586 26.97 9.90 18.59
N PRO A 587 27.18 8.83 19.39
CA PRO A 587 27.88 8.93 20.66
C PRO A 587 29.41 9.08 20.52
N HIS A 588 29.96 9.11 19.33
CA HIS A 588 31.39 9.13 19.08
C HIS A 588 31.96 10.54 19.21
N GLU A 589 33.07 10.69 19.97
CA GLU A 589 33.73 11.99 20.18
C GLU A 589 34.34 12.56 18.89
N ASP A 590 34.70 11.71 17.91
CA ASP A 590 35.34 12.09 16.66
C ASP A 590 34.36 12.42 15.52
N CYS A 591 33.07 12.28 15.75
CA CYS A 591 32.03 12.64 14.81
C CYS A 591 31.52 14.06 15.04
#